data_13be0fb501c8f4e3ee6cb3c6b861bd10
#
_entry.id   13be0fb501c8f4e3ee6cb3c6b861bd10
#
_cell.length_a   1.000
_cell.length_b   1.000
_cell.length_c   1.000
_cell.angle_alpha   90.00
_cell.angle_beta   90.00
_cell.angle_gamma   90.00
#
_symmetry.space_group_name_H-M   'P 1'
#
loop_
_entity.id
_entity.type
_entity.pdbx_description
1 polymer ?
#
loop_
_entity_poly.entity_id
_entity_poly.type
_entity_poly.pdbx_seq_one_letter_code
_entity_poly.pdbx_strand_id
1 'polypeptide(L)'
;MKKFLFLSLLLFISASAISQNQSAPTAAQTLRLARATYEQGRLHEIPAQLDNKVIGAMNKQEQVEAYKILCLSYIYLEEPEKADDAMLNILRTDPYFEINERVDPAEFVALYKTFRTRPIYRIGAKLGVNATRPNVVETASAVELAKGSKYKFLIAFQFGAAADLPLTTNLTLHGDLLFQQKKFHLKD
;
A
#
# COMPACT_ATOMS: atom_id res chain seq x y z
N MET A 1 -29.38 -57.60 -32.18
CA MET A 1 -28.31 -56.64 -32.56
C MET A 1 -28.60 -55.20 -32.13
N LYS A 2 -29.81 -54.67 -32.26
CA LYS A 2 -30.12 -53.26 -31.86
C LYS A 2 -29.96 -52.97 -30.35
N LYS A 3 -30.18 -53.95 -29.45
CA LYS A 3 -30.03 -53.79 -28.01
C LYS A 3 -28.55 -53.70 -27.52
N PHE A 4 -27.63 -54.34 -28.26
CA PHE A 4 -26.18 -54.26 -27.96
C PHE A 4 -25.58 -52.93 -28.37
N LEU A 5 -26.10 -52.32 -29.44
CA LEU A 5 -25.64 -51.03 -29.90
C LEU A 5 -26.04 -49.90 -28.97
N PHE A 6 -27.20 -50.00 -28.29
CA PHE A 6 -27.66 -49.03 -27.28
C PHE A 6 -26.84 -49.14 -26.01
N LEU A 7 -26.43 -50.34 -25.59
CA LEU A 7 -25.63 -50.53 -24.39
C LEU A 7 -24.19 -50.04 -24.55
N SER A 8 -23.61 -50.16 -25.78
CA SER A 8 -22.28 -49.60 -26.09
C SER A 8 -22.29 -48.10 -26.16
N LEU A 9 -23.37 -47.46 -26.64
CA LEU A 9 -23.53 -46.02 -26.70
C LEU A 9 -23.67 -45.40 -25.28
N LEU A 10 -24.34 -46.07 -24.36
CA LEU A 10 -24.46 -45.64 -22.98
C LEU A 10 -23.13 -45.74 -22.21
N LEU A 11 -22.26 -46.69 -22.53
CA LEU A 11 -20.92 -46.80 -21.94
C LEU A 11 -19.95 -45.71 -22.43
N PHE A 12 -20.13 -45.20 -23.65
CA PHE A 12 -19.31 -44.10 -24.17
C PHE A 12 -19.67 -42.73 -23.60
N ILE A 13 -20.93 -42.51 -23.20
CA ILE A 13 -21.39 -41.25 -22.62
C ILE A 13 -20.93 -41.11 -21.16
N SER A 14 -20.73 -42.23 -20.43
CA SER A 14 -20.23 -42.18 -19.06
C SER A 14 -18.72 -41.93 -18.91
N ALA A 15 -17.94 -42.11 -19.98
CA ALA A 15 -16.50 -41.86 -19.97
C ALA A 15 -16.12 -40.38 -20.15
N SER A 16 -17.05 -39.51 -20.63
CA SER A 16 -16.80 -38.11 -20.86
C SER A 16 -17.03 -37.21 -19.63
N ALA A 17 -17.55 -37.74 -18.54
CA ALA A 17 -17.93 -36.98 -17.36
C ALA A 17 -16.80 -36.81 -16.32
N ILE A 18 -15.60 -37.37 -16.55
CA ILE A 18 -14.46 -37.24 -15.63
C ILE A 18 -13.36 -36.39 -16.26
N SER A 19 -13.71 -35.37 -17.02
CA SER A 19 -12.82 -34.24 -17.21
C SER A 19 -13.01 -33.32 -16.01
N GLN A 20 -12.39 -33.64 -14.89
CA GLN A 20 -12.19 -32.69 -13.82
C GLN A 20 -11.39 -31.52 -14.45
N ASN A 21 -12.07 -30.42 -14.70
CA ASN A 21 -11.43 -29.15 -14.92
C ASN A 21 -10.53 -28.89 -13.72
N GLN A 22 -9.27 -29.29 -13.82
CA GLN A 22 -8.24 -28.77 -12.92
C GLN A 22 -8.05 -27.30 -13.35
N SER A 23 -9.00 -26.44 -12.91
CA SER A 23 -8.79 -25.02 -12.94
C SER A 23 -7.47 -24.75 -12.21
N ALA A 24 -6.56 -24.03 -12.83
CA ALA A 24 -5.31 -23.64 -12.22
C ALA A 24 -5.61 -23.09 -10.80
N PRO A 25 -4.83 -23.48 -9.79
CA PRO A 25 -5.09 -23.07 -8.42
C PRO A 25 -5.16 -21.55 -8.33
N THR A 26 -6.14 -21.05 -7.60
CA THR A 26 -6.24 -19.60 -7.37
C THR A 26 -5.01 -19.11 -6.59
N ALA A 27 -4.67 -17.83 -6.71
CA ALA A 27 -3.55 -17.24 -5.99
C ALA A 27 -3.59 -17.51 -4.47
N ALA A 28 -4.78 -17.43 -3.87
CA ALA A 28 -4.99 -17.76 -2.47
C ALA A 28 -4.79 -19.27 -2.14
N GLN A 29 -5.15 -20.16 -3.07
CA GLN A 29 -4.90 -21.61 -2.90
C GLN A 29 -3.40 -21.89 -2.99
N THR A 30 -2.68 -21.24 -3.91
CA THR A 30 -1.23 -21.40 -4.03
C THR A 30 -0.51 -20.88 -2.79
N LEU A 31 -0.95 -19.76 -2.21
CA LEU A 31 -0.38 -19.24 -0.96
C LEU A 31 -0.57 -20.23 0.20
N ARG A 32 -1.75 -20.83 0.32
CA ARG A 32 -2.00 -21.89 1.34
C ARG A 32 -1.13 -23.11 1.14
N LEU A 33 -0.94 -23.52 -0.11
CA LEU A 33 -0.05 -24.63 -0.46
C LEU A 33 1.40 -24.31 -0.08
N ALA A 34 1.88 -23.12 -0.43
CA ALA A 34 3.23 -22.68 -0.10
C ALA A 34 3.45 -22.64 1.43
N ARG A 35 2.45 -22.20 2.20
CA ARG A 35 2.51 -22.25 3.67
C ARG A 35 2.62 -23.68 4.18
N ALA A 36 1.80 -24.60 3.69
CA ALA A 36 1.87 -26.01 4.08
C ALA A 36 3.22 -26.64 3.68
N THR A 37 3.78 -26.26 2.51
CA THR A 37 5.10 -26.71 2.05
C THR A 37 6.21 -26.21 2.97
N TYR A 38 6.11 -24.93 3.42
CA TYR A 38 7.03 -24.33 4.38
C TYR A 38 6.97 -25.08 5.73
N GLU A 39 5.77 -25.33 6.26
CA GLU A 39 5.57 -26.05 7.53
C GLU A 39 6.08 -27.50 7.47
N GLN A 40 6.09 -28.10 6.28
CA GLN A 40 6.68 -29.44 6.04
C GLN A 40 8.21 -29.40 5.87
N GLY A 41 8.83 -28.24 5.89
CA GLY A 41 10.29 -28.08 5.71
C GLY A 41 10.78 -28.26 4.28
N ARG A 42 9.89 -28.32 3.27
CA ARG A 42 10.27 -28.47 1.85
C ARG A 42 10.57 -27.12 1.21
N LEU A 43 11.54 -26.40 1.77
CA LEU A 43 11.81 -24.99 1.49
C LEU A 43 12.24 -24.74 0.03
N HIS A 44 12.96 -25.68 -0.58
CA HIS A 44 13.43 -25.56 -1.97
C HIS A 44 12.33 -25.60 -3.03
N GLU A 45 11.11 -26.06 -2.66
CA GLU A 45 9.97 -26.10 -3.56
C GLU A 45 9.19 -24.76 -3.60
N ILE A 46 9.35 -23.93 -2.57
CA ILE A 46 8.58 -22.68 -2.37
C ILE A 46 8.82 -21.66 -3.49
N PRO A 47 10.07 -21.41 -3.93
CA PRO A 47 10.32 -20.45 -5.01
C PRO A 47 9.63 -20.81 -6.34
N ALA A 48 9.46 -22.10 -6.60
CA ALA A 48 8.75 -22.56 -7.79
C ALA A 48 7.22 -22.41 -7.68
N GLN A 49 6.68 -22.48 -6.45
CA GLN A 49 5.25 -22.30 -6.19
C GLN A 49 4.85 -20.82 -6.17
N LEU A 50 5.73 -19.96 -5.65
CA LEU A 50 5.51 -18.52 -5.49
C LEU A 50 6.29 -17.73 -6.53
N ASP A 51 6.02 -17.95 -7.81
CA ASP A 51 6.63 -17.15 -8.87
C ASP A 51 6.00 -15.74 -8.92
N ASN A 52 6.70 -14.83 -9.60
CA ASN A 52 6.27 -13.42 -9.71
C ASN A 52 4.89 -13.25 -10.36
N LYS A 53 4.46 -14.19 -11.23
CA LYS A 53 3.16 -14.12 -11.87
C LYS A 53 2.04 -14.47 -10.89
N VAL A 54 2.27 -15.50 -10.07
CA VAL A 54 1.33 -15.92 -9.03
C VAL A 54 1.20 -14.84 -7.97
N ILE A 55 2.33 -14.30 -7.48
CA ILE A 55 2.34 -13.23 -6.48
C ILE A 55 1.66 -11.97 -7.03
N GLY A 56 1.89 -11.61 -8.29
CA GLY A 56 1.27 -10.45 -8.93
C GLY A 56 -0.27 -10.53 -9.04
N ALA A 57 -0.84 -11.73 -8.99
CA ALA A 57 -2.29 -11.95 -8.97
C ALA A 57 -2.91 -11.90 -7.55
N MET A 58 -2.10 -11.82 -6.51
CA MET A 58 -2.50 -11.76 -5.10
C MET A 58 -2.89 -10.35 -4.70
N ASN A 59 -3.75 -10.22 -3.69
CA ASN A 59 -3.97 -8.92 -3.05
C ASN A 59 -2.73 -8.51 -2.22
N LYS A 60 -2.70 -7.24 -1.79
CA LYS A 60 -1.53 -6.66 -1.09
C LYS A 60 -1.10 -7.45 0.15
N GLN A 61 -2.06 -7.91 0.95
CA GLN A 61 -1.78 -8.69 2.16
C GLN A 61 -1.23 -10.08 1.83
N GLU A 62 -1.80 -10.74 0.84
CA GLU A 62 -1.33 -12.02 0.35
C GLU A 62 0.07 -11.93 -0.26
N GLN A 63 0.38 -10.84 -0.98
CA GLN A 63 1.73 -10.58 -1.52
C GLN A 63 2.76 -10.45 -0.41
N VAL A 64 2.47 -9.68 0.64
CA VAL A 64 3.36 -9.52 1.80
C VAL A 64 3.62 -10.87 2.46
N GLU A 65 2.59 -11.69 2.63
CA GLU A 65 2.72 -13.02 3.22
C GLU A 65 3.51 -13.97 2.32
N ALA A 66 3.27 -13.96 1.01
CA ALA A 66 4.02 -14.75 0.05
C ALA A 66 5.52 -14.39 0.06
N TYR A 67 5.83 -13.11 0.03
CA TYR A 67 7.23 -12.65 0.13
C TYR A 67 7.86 -12.96 1.48
N LYS A 68 7.08 -12.96 2.57
CA LYS A 68 7.57 -13.38 3.89
C LYS A 68 7.95 -14.85 3.90
N ILE A 69 7.12 -15.74 3.34
CA ILE A 69 7.43 -17.16 3.20
C ILE A 69 8.67 -17.36 2.33
N LEU A 70 8.79 -16.66 1.21
CA LEU A 70 9.97 -16.71 0.34
C LEU A 70 11.24 -16.25 1.08
N CYS A 71 11.17 -15.12 1.78
CA CYS A 71 12.28 -14.58 2.55
C CYS A 71 12.77 -15.58 3.59
N LEU A 72 11.87 -16.14 4.39
CA LEU A 72 12.19 -17.16 5.38
C LEU A 72 12.80 -18.40 4.73
N SER A 73 12.26 -18.84 3.60
CA SER A 73 12.80 -20.00 2.87
C SER A 73 14.23 -19.75 2.39
N TYR A 74 14.51 -18.56 1.84
CA TYR A 74 15.87 -18.21 1.39
C TYR A 74 16.85 -18.04 2.54
N ILE A 75 16.41 -17.53 3.70
CA ILE A 75 17.25 -17.47 4.90
C ILE A 75 17.70 -18.89 5.30
N TYR A 76 16.76 -19.84 5.37
CA TYR A 76 17.09 -21.22 5.76
C TYR A 76 17.80 -22.02 4.67
N LEU A 77 17.70 -21.62 3.40
CA LEU A 77 18.47 -22.19 2.29
C LEU A 77 19.85 -21.56 2.15
N GLU A 78 20.22 -20.62 3.03
CA GLU A 78 21.51 -19.89 3.00
C GLU A 78 21.72 -19.12 1.68
N GLU A 79 20.63 -18.55 1.12
CA GLU A 79 20.65 -17.72 -0.08
C GLU A 79 20.41 -16.23 0.28
N PRO A 80 21.42 -15.52 0.85
CA PRO A 80 21.23 -14.20 1.42
C PRO A 80 20.77 -13.14 0.40
N GLU A 81 21.28 -13.15 -0.82
CA GLU A 81 20.89 -12.18 -1.86
C GLU A 81 19.39 -12.28 -2.20
N LYS A 82 18.88 -13.50 -2.29
CA LYS A 82 17.45 -13.72 -2.56
C LYS A 82 16.57 -13.40 -1.34
N ALA A 83 17.09 -13.61 -0.14
CA ALA A 83 16.41 -13.22 1.09
C ALA A 83 16.29 -11.69 1.19
N ASP A 84 17.34 -10.95 0.83
CA ASP A 84 17.35 -9.50 0.75
C ASP A 84 16.33 -8.97 -0.27
N ASP A 85 16.30 -9.56 -1.47
CA ASP A 85 15.34 -9.21 -2.52
C ASP A 85 13.90 -9.47 -2.08
N ALA A 86 13.64 -10.58 -1.42
CA ALA A 86 12.32 -10.91 -0.87
C ALA A 86 11.91 -9.90 0.22
N MET A 87 12.82 -9.53 1.13
CA MET A 87 12.58 -8.50 2.14
C MET A 87 12.31 -7.13 1.51
N LEU A 88 13.06 -6.73 0.49
CA LEU A 88 12.80 -5.50 -0.26
C LEU A 88 11.39 -5.51 -0.90
N ASN A 89 10.95 -6.65 -1.41
CA ASN A 89 9.63 -6.76 -2.00
C ASN A 89 8.51 -6.65 -0.95
N ILE A 90 8.72 -7.17 0.28
CA ILE A 90 7.80 -6.91 1.40
C ILE A 90 7.67 -5.40 1.64
N LEU A 91 8.79 -4.70 1.80
CA LEU A 91 8.83 -3.28 2.11
C LEU A 91 8.32 -2.39 0.95
N ARG A 92 8.48 -2.82 -0.30
CA ARG A 92 7.89 -2.14 -1.47
C ARG A 92 6.39 -2.35 -1.55
N THR A 93 5.91 -3.55 -1.23
CA THR A 93 4.48 -3.87 -1.22
C THR A 93 3.77 -3.18 -0.07
N ASP A 94 4.38 -3.19 1.11
CA ASP A 94 3.89 -2.49 2.29
C ASP A 94 4.98 -1.65 2.97
N PRO A 95 5.07 -0.35 2.63
CA PRO A 95 6.03 0.56 3.25
C PRO A 95 5.87 0.76 4.76
N TYR A 96 4.72 0.34 5.31
CA TYR A 96 4.43 0.41 6.74
C TYR A 96 4.46 -0.97 7.41
N PHE A 97 5.04 -1.96 6.74
CA PHE A 97 5.21 -3.29 7.33
C PHE A 97 6.04 -3.21 8.60
N GLU A 98 5.46 -3.70 9.69
CA GLU A 98 6.13 -3.79 10.99
C GLU A 98 6.32 -5.26 11.37
N ILE A 99 7.50 -5.57 11.86
CA ILE A 99 7.85 -6.90 12.31
C ILE A 99 7.31 -7.14 13.72
N ASN A 100 6.92 -8.37 14.00
CA ASN A 100 6.54 -8.78 15.34
C ASN A 100 7.65 -9.63 15.98
N GLU A 101 8.52 -9.01 16.75
CA GLU A 101 9.69 -9.66 17.38
C GLU A 101 9.32 -10.84 18.31
N ARG A 102 8.04 -10.98 18.70
CA ARG A 102 7.58 -12.07 19.57
C ARG A 102 7.12 -13.30 18.77
N VAL A 103 6.79 -13.13 17.50
CA VAL A 103 6.18 -14.15 16.65
C VAL A 103 7.12 -14.54 15.51
N ASP A 104 7.82 -13.55 14.97
CA ASP A 104 8.69 -13.74 13.82
C ASP A 104 10.01 -14.38 14.22
N PRO A 105 10.58 -15.28 13.38
CA PRO A 105 11.89 -15.90 13.63
C PRO A 105 12.99 -14.86 13.79
N ALA A 106 13.97 -15.15 14.65
CA ALA A 106 15.05 -14.23 14.98
C ALA A 106 15.88 -13.82 13.77
N GLU A 107 16.10 -14.72 12.84
CA GLU A 107 16.84 -14.50 11.59
C GLU A 107 16.11 -13.51 10.67
N PHE A 108 14.78 -13.62 10.58
CA PHE A 108 13.94 -12.69 9.83
C PHE A 108 13.94 -11.30 10.49
N VAL A 109 13.89 -11.26 11.83
CA VAL A 109 14.01 -10.00 12.60
C VAL A 109 15.37 -9.35 12.38
N ALA A 110 16.43 -10.14 12.41
CA ALA A 110 17.79 -9.64 12.17
C ALA A 110 17.92 -9.05 10.76
N LEU A 111 17.43 -9.76 9.74
CA LEU A 111 17.44 -9.28 8.36
C LEU A 111 16.61 -7.99 8.20
N TYR A 112 15.38 -7.94 8.73
CA TYR A 112 14.55 -6.74 8.67
C TYR A 112 15.26 -5.51 9.25
N LYS A 113 15.98 -5.65 10.36
CA LYS A 113 16.71 -4.55 11.01
C LYS A 113 17.88 -4.00 10.18
N THR A 114 18.35 -4.71 9.17
CA THR A 114 19.36 -4.19 8.24
C THR A 114 18.78 -3.20 7.23
N PHE A 115 17.47 -3.26 6.99
CA PHE A 115 16.78 -2.37 6.06
C PHE A 115 16.31 -1.09 6.74
N ARG A 116 16.33 0.02 5.99
CA ARG A 116 15.77 1.29 6.44
C ARG A 116 14.26 1.29 6.20
N THR A 117 13.48 1.09 7.25
CA THR A 117 12.01 1.02 7.19
C THR A 117 11.32 2.36 7.46
N ARG A 118 12.08 3.40 7.85
CA ARG A 118 11.54 4.74 8.12
C ARG A 118 11.66 5.63 6.90
N PRO A 119 10.63 6.40 6.56
CA PRO A 119 10.70 7.35 5.45
C PRO A 119 11.78 8.40 5.73
N ILE A 120 12.57 8.72 4.70
CA ILE A 120 13.61 9.75 4.78
C ILE A 120 12.97 11.14 4.75
N TYR A 121 11.89 11.27 4.03
CA TYR A 121 11.10 12.51 3.92
C TYR A 121 9.64 12.18 3.60
N ARG A 122 8.76 13.12 3.91
CA ARG A 122 7.35 13.08 3.53
C ARG A 122 7.02 14.35 2.77
N ILE A 123 6.29 14.24 1.67
CA ILE A 123 5.81 15.39 0.89
C ILE A 123 4.29 15.35 0.90
N GLY A 124 3.67 16.48 1.14
CA GLY A 124 2.22 16.63 1.16
C GLY A 124 1.77 17.86 0.37
N ALA A 125 0.54 17.80 -0.18
CA ALA A 125 -0.14 18.95 -0.74
C ALA A 125 -1.24 19.42 0.23
N LYS A 126 -1.38 20.75 0.37
CA LYS A 126 -2.41 21.39 1.18
C LYS A 126 -3.37 22.12 0.24
N LEU A 127 -4.67 21.88 0.37
CA LEU A 127 -5.73 22.59 -0.34
C LEU A 127 -6.75 23.07 0.69
N GLY A 128 -7.24 24.30 0.50
CA GLY A 128 -8.21 24.84 1.43
C GLY A 128 -8.90 26.08 0.90
N VAL A 129 -9.85 26.54 1.68
CA VAL A 129 -10.55 27.80 1.46
C VAL A 129 -10.35 28.70 2.67
N ASN A 130 -10.26 30.01 2.44
CA ASN A 130 -10.22 31.00 3.50
C ASN A 130 -11.31 32.05 3.31
N ALA A 131 -11.73 32.65 4.42
CA ALA A 131 -12.65 33.78 4.45
C ALA A 131 -12.03 34.89 5.33
N THR A 132 -11.73 36.02 4.73
CA THR A 132 -11.09 37.14 5.44
C THR A 132 -12.11 38.26 5.56
N ARG A 133 -12.32 38.74 6.78
CA ARG A 133 -13.14 39.92 7.06
C ARG A 133 -12.23 41.03 7.65
N PRO A 134 -11.92 42.08 6.88
CA PRO A 134 -11.19 43.20 7.41
C PRO A 134 -11.99 43.93 8.48
N ASN A 135 -11.36 44.36 9.56
CA ASN A 135 -11.92 45.26 10.54
C ASN A 135 -11.13 46.58 10.47
N VAL A 136 -11.81 47.65 10.20
CA VAL A 136 -11.17 48.99 10.14
C VAL A 136 -11.09 49.52 11.57
N VAL A 137 -9.87 49.71 12.07
CA VAL A 137 -9.61 50.22 13.40
C VAL A 137 -9.46 51.72 13.40
N GLU A 138 -8.76 52.29 12.37
CA GLU A 138 -8.55 53.73 12.21
C GLU A 138 -8.55 54.08 10.73
N THR A 139 -9.09 55.23 10.40
CA THR A 139 -9.00 55.83 9.06
C THR A 139 -8.11 57.05 9.09
N ALA A 140 -6.96 56.99 8.38
CA ALA A 140 -5.99 58.08 8.29
C ALA A 140 -6.32 59.10 7.16
N SER A 141 -7.49 58.98 6.52
CA SER A 141 -7.88 59.82 5.40
C SER A 141 -8.82 60.95 5.82
N ALA A 142 -8.51 62.19 5.38
CA ALA A 142 -9.34 63.37 5.57
C ALA A 142 -10.69 63.33 4.80
N VAL A 143 -10.90 62.34 3.95
CA VAL A 143 -12.18 62.05 3.33
C VAL A 143 -12.97 61.16 4.27
N GLU A 144 -14.03 61.67 4.88
CA GLU A 144 -15.00 60.87 5.60
C GLU A 144 -15.53 59.78 4.66
N LEU A 145 -14.90 58.62 4.71
CA LEU A 145 -15.53 57.41 4.22
C LEU A 145 -16.83 57.26 5.01
N ALA A 146 -17.93 57.34 4.30
CA ALA A 146 -19.28 57.42 4.85
C ALA A 146 -19.38 56.46 6.05
N LYS A 147 -19.81 56.96 7.21
CA LYS A 147 -20.09 56.17 8.40
C LYS A 147 -21.02 55.05 8.06
N GLY A 148 -20.46 53.87 7.76
CA GLY A 148 -21.30 52.68 7.42
C GLY A 148 -20.68 51.72 6.40
N SER A 149 -19.57 52.03 5.78
CA SER A 149 -18.91 51.08 4.85
C SER A 149 -18.56 49.78 5.53
N LYS A 150 -19.17 48.68 5.10
CA LYS A 150 -18.95 47.33 5.64
C LYS A 150 -18.19 46.50 4.64
N TYR A 151 -17.09 45.98 5.06
CA TYR A 151 -16.39 44.96 4.26
C TYR A 151 -17.17 43.65 4.29
N LYS A 152 -17.49 43.14 3.12
CA LYS A 152 -17.98 41.77 2.96
C LYS A 152 -16.82 40.84 2.76
N PHE A 153 -16.80 39.73 3.47
CA PHE A 153 -15.85 38.66 3.21
C PHE A 153 -16.22 37.95 1.90
N LEU A 154 -15.21 37.54 1.17
CA LEU A 154 -15.34 36.66 0.03
C LEU A 154 -14.53 35.41 0.29
N ILE A 155 -15.05 34.30 -0.16
CA ILE A 155 -14.34 33.03 -0.10
C ILE A 155 -13.19 33.10 -1.11
N ALA A 156 -12.01 32.72 -0.67
CA ALA A 156 -10.82 32.62 -1.50
C ALA A 156 -10.14 31.29 -1.30
N PHE A 157 -9.35 30.89 -2.27
CA PHE A 157 -8.67 29.61 -2.26
C PHE A 157 -7.24 29.77 -1.68
N GLN A 158 -6.79 28.68 -1.07
CA GLN A 158 -5.40 28.54 -0.66
C GLN A 158 -4.89 27.17 -1.10
N PHE A 159 -3.62 27.13 -1.49
CA PHE A 159 -2.93 25.89 -1.84
C PHE A 159 -1.49 25.99 -1.41
N GLY A 160 -0.90 24.84 -1.15
CA GLY A 160 0.49 24.77 -0.72
C GLY A 160 1.09 23.40 -0.81
N ALA A 161 2.38 23.35 -0.55
CA ALA A 161 3.13 22.11 -0.39
C ALA A 161 3.79 22.11 0.99
N ALA A 162 3.89 20.94 1.58
CA ALA A 162 4.58 20.71 2.84
C ALA A 162 5.61 19.60 2.68
N ALA A 163 6.71 19.69 3.38
CA ALA A 163 7.72 18.66 3.45
C ALA A 163 8.15 18.46 4.90
N ASP A 164 8.22 17.19 5.29
CA ASP A 164 8.72 16.75 6.61
C ASP A 164 10.02 15.99 6.42
N LEU A 165 11.02 16.33 7.19
CA LEU A 165 12.30 15.64 7.27
C LEU A 165 12.49 15.10 8.69
N PRO A 166 12.22 13.81 8.96
CA PRO A 166 12.48 13.22 10.27
C PRO A 166 14.00 13.13 10.48
N LEU A 167 14.51 13.88 11.44
CA LEU A 167 15.93 13.90 11.81
C LEU A 167 16.27 12.81 12.81
N THR A 168 15.37 12.61 13.79
CA THR A 168 15.48 11.54 14.80
C THR A 168 14.09 10.97 15.09
N THR A 169 14.01 9.97 15.98
CA THR A 169 12.72 9.39 16.42
C THR A 169 11.76 10.44 16.99
N ASN A 170 12.28 11.49 17.62
CA ASN A 170 11.50 12.49 18.35
C ASN A 170 11.60 13.89 17.73
N LEU A 171 12.38 14.06 16.65
CA LEU A 171 12.60 15.35 16.03
C LEU A 171 12.34 15.28 14.53
N THR A 172 11.41 16.11 14.07
CA THR A 172 11.09 16.26 12.65
C THR A 172 11.20 17.74 12.27
N LEU A 173 11.93 18.03 11.22
CA LEU A 173 11.94 19.36 10.62
C LEU A 173 10.75 19.43 9.65
N HIS A 174 9.86 20.39 9.90
CA HIS A 174 8.70 20.67 9.04
C HIS A 174 8.89 22.00 8.31
N GLY A 175 8.65 22.00 7.01
CA GLY A 175 8.60 23.20 6.19
C GLY A 175 7.36 23.21 5.31
N ASP A 176 6.67 24.34 5.24
CA ASP A 176 5.56 24.47 4.30
C ASP A 176 5.61 25.81 3.54
N LEU A 177 5.13 25.77 2.31
CA LEU A 177 4.88 26.92 1.48
C LEU A 177 3.38 26.97 1.21
N LEU A 178 2.75 28.08 1.62
CA LEU A 178 1.32 28.25 1.48
C LEU A 178 1.04 29.54 0.68
N PHE A 179 0.41 29.37 -0.47
CA PHE A 179 -0.17 30.50 -1.21
C PHE A 179 -1.60 30.72 -0.75
N GLN A 180 -1.89 31.97 -0.30
CA GLN A 180 -3.21 32.37 0.15
C GLN A 180 -3.68 33.55 -0.67
N GLN A 181 -4.82 33.42 -1.32
CA GLN A 181 -5.53 34.54 -1.90
C GLN A 181 -6.49 35.12 -0.86
N LYS A 182 -6.42 36.45 -0.62
CA LYS A 182 -7.36 37.15 0.25
C LYS A 182 -8.25 38.06 -0.60
N LYS A 183 -9.55 37.91 -0.50
CA LYS A 183 -10.53 38.73 -1.22
C LYS A 183 -11.48 39.37 -0.22
N PHE A 184 -11.73 40.64 -0.45
CA PHE A 184 -12.73 41.40 0.27
C PHE A 184 -13.34 42.44 -0.68
N HIS A 185 -14.56 42.80 -0.41
CA HIS A 185 -15.28 43.83 -1.19
C HIS A 185 -15.75 44.93 -0.25
N LEU A 186 -15.44 46.19 -0.60
CA LEU A 186 -15.97 47.36 0.08
C LEU A 186 -17.37 47.61 -0.48
N LYS A 187 -18.33 47.69 0.38
CA LYS A 187 -19.70 48.08 0.03
C LYS A 187 -19.87 49.52 0.45
N ASP A 188 -20.01 50.41 -0.54
CA ASP A 188 -20.44 51.79 -0.37
C ASP A 188 -21.91 51.87 -0.02
#